data_a947d6a441aadbbd9d9c157d158f0690
#
_entry.id   a947d6a441aadbbd9d9c157d158f0690
#
_cell.length_a   1.000
_cell.length_b   1.000
_cell.length_c   1.000
_cell.angle_alpha   90.00
_cell.angle_beta   90.00
_cell.angle_gamma   90.00
#
_symmetry.space_group_name_H-M   'P 1'
#
loop_
_entity.id
_entity.type
_entity.pdbx_description
1 polymer ?
#
loop_
_entity_poly.entity_id
_entity_poly.type
_entity_poly.pdbx_seq_one_letter_code
_entity_poly.pdbx_strand_id
1 'polypeptide(L)'
;MNFTRTLAITALLAAAPVAFAKQQTVSLNVPTMDCATCPITIKTALSKVPGVSKVKVSYEKREAVIVYDDAQASVADLKKATEDVGYPAMLKTSK
;
A
#
# COMPACT_ATOMS: atom_id res chain seq x y z
N MET A 1 22.34 -37.24 -34.94
CA MET A 1 21.93 -36.81 -35.03
C MET A 1 20.89 -36.42 -34.57
N ASN A 2 20.58 -36.22 -34.16
CA ASN A 2 19.54 -36.09 -33.71
C ASN A 2 19.48 -35.25 -32.65
N PHE A 3 20.05 -34.74 -32.13
CA PHE A 3 20.05 -34.06 -31.02
C PHE A 3 19.39 -32.87 -31.32
N THR A 4 19.06 -32.68 -32.23
CA THR A 4 18.53 -31.53 -32.56
C THR A 4 17.33 -31.32 -31.84
N ARG A 5 16.64 -32.18 -31.58
CA ARG A 5 15.47 -32.02 -30.95
C ARG A 5 15.59 -31.50 -29.67
N THR A 6 16.46 -31.45 -29.12
CA THR A 6 16.57 -31.17 -27.84
C THR A 6 16.37 -29.82 -27.48
N LEU A 7 16.56 -28.97 -28.11
CA LEU A 7 16.44 -27.74 -27.68
C LEU A 7 15.21 -27.12 -27.59
N ALA A 8 14.38 -27.41 -27.96
CA ALA A 8 13.18 -26.76 -27.94
C ALA A 8 12.68 -26.41 -26.67
N ILE A 9 12.90 -26.98 -25.73
CA ILE A 9 12.35 -26.76 -24.55
C ILE A 9 12.49 -25.57 -23.89
N THR A 10 13.38 -25.00 -23.87
CA THR A 10 13.54 -23.92 -23.12
C THR A 10 12.64 -22.82 -23.14
N ALA A 11 12.13 -22.54 -23.98
CA ALA A 11 11.38 -21.40 -24.02
C ALA A 11 10.38 -21.08 -23.08
N LEU A 12 9.73 -21.77 -22.60
CA LEU A 12 8.70 -21.47 -21.81
C LEU A 12 8.88 -20.74 -20.61
N LEU A 13 9.74 -20.79 -20.00
CA LEU A 13 9.82 -20.16 -18.81
C LEU A 13 9.53 -18.77 -18.87
N ALA A 14 9.69 -18.15 -19.76
CA ALA A 14 9.53 -16.76 -19.79
C ALA A 14 8.17 -16.34 -19.53
N ALA A 15 7.31 -17.09 -19.61
CA ALA A 15 5.99 -16.65 -19.47
C ALA A 15 5.65 -16.35 -18.08
N ALA A 16 6.47 -16.23 -17.27
CA ALA A 16 6.14 -15.99 -15.92
C ALA A 16 5.28 -14.78 -15.86
N PRO A 17 4.18 -14.84 -15.29
CA PRO A 17 3.28 -13.76 -15.21
C PRO A 17 3.86 -12.81 -14.25
N VAL A 18 3.85 -11.65 -14.57
CA VAL A 18 4.37 -10.72 -13.73
C VAL A 18 3.29 -10.27 -12.91
N ALA A 19 3.41 -10.40 -11.70
CA ALA A 19 2.44 -9.92 -10.83
C ALA A 19 2.63 -8.48 -10.79
N PHE A 20 1.85 -7.74 -11.41
CA PHE A 20 2.02 -6.36 -11.37
C PHE A 20 1.52 -5.82 -10.12
N ALA A 21 2.36 -5.23 -9.37
CA ALA A 21 1.96 -4.55 -8.18
C ALA A 21 1.42 -3.24 -8.65
N LYS A 22 0.16 -3.00 -8.49
CA LYS A 22 -0.42 -1.80 -8.92
C LYS A 22 -0.43 -0.84 -7.78
N GLN A 23 0.13 0.32 -7.93
CA GLN A 23 0.13 1.30 -6.87
C GLN A 23 -1.19 2.03 -6.86
N GLN A 24 -1.81 2.12 -5.70
CA GLN A 24 -3.07 2.81 -5.53
C GLN A 24 -2.87 3.97 -4.57
N THR A 25 -3.64 5.00 -4.73
CA THR A 25 -3.61 6.15 -3.82
C THR A 25 -4.95 6.24 -3.14
N VAL A 26 -4.92 6.36 -1.84
CA VAL A 26 -6.16 6.45 -1.09
C VAL A 26 -6.04 7.57 -0.07
N SER A 27 -7.13 8.25 0.19
CA SER A 27 -7.18 9.27 1.22
C SER A 27 -8.08 8.79 2.34
N LEU A 28 -7.56 8.83 3.54
CA LEU A 28 -8.32 8.43 4.72
C LEU A 28 -8.57 9.66 5.57
N ASN A 29 -9.75 9.74 6.13
CA ASN A 29 -10.10 10.81 7.03
C ASN A 29 -9.86 10.35 8.45
N VAL A 30 -9.10 11.10 9.22
CA VAL A 30 -8.77 10.73 10.60
C VAL A 30 -9.28 11.86 11.50
N PRO A 31 -10.56 11.83 11.85
CA PRO A 31 -11.17 12.95 12.55
C PRO A 31 -10.61 13.20 13.95
N THR A 32 -10.02 12.19 14.56
CA THR A 32 -9.46 12.37 15.89
C THR A 32 -8.03 12.88 15.88
N MET A 33 -7.49 13.24 14.72
CA MET A 33 -6.16 13.77 14.65
C MET A 33 -6.21 15.23 15.05
N ASP A 34 -6.10 15.49 16.34
CA ASP A 34 -6.26 16.83 16.84
C ASP A 34 -5.06 17.35 17.63
N CYS A 35 -3.90 16.81 17.41
CA CYS A 35 -2.69 17.29 18.08
C CYS A 35 -1.57 17.45 17.06
N ALA A 36 -0.62 18.29 17.38
CA ALA A 36 0.44 18.60 16.45
C ALA A 36 1.36 17.43 16.15
N THR A 37 1.48 16.47 17.06
CA THR A 37 2.33 15.32 16.83
C THR A 37 1.56 14.12 16.28
N CYS A 38 0.24 14.22 16.20
CA CYS A 38 -0.56 13.11 15.67
C CYS A 38 -0.18 12.71 14.26
N PRO A 39 0.11 13.64 13.36
CA PRO A 39 0.49 13.26 12.02
C PRO A 39 1.73 12.36 11.98
N ILE A 40 2.68 12.60 12.88
CA ILE A 40 3.90 11.80 12.91
C ILE A 40 3.57 10.38 13.33
N THR A 41 2.71 10.21 14.31
CA THR A 41 2.31 8.90 14.78
C THR A 41 1.58 8.14 13.68
N ILE A 42 0.67 8.79 12.99
CA ILE A 42 -0.09 8.16 11.93
C ILE A 42 0.82 7.79 10.77
N LYS A 43 1.72 8.70 10.40
CA LYS A 43 2.62 8.44 9.30
C LYS A 43 3.52 7.25 9.63
N THR A 44 4.03 7.17 10.84
CA THR A 44 4.88 6.08 11.24
C THR A 44 4.12 4.76 11.20
N ALA A 45 2.88 4.76 11.72
CA ALA A 45 2.09 3.55 11.73
C ALA A 45 1.79 3.06 10.32
N LEU A 46 1.43 3.96 9.43
CA LEU A 46 1.11 3.58 8.06
C LEU A 46 2.36 3.14 7.30
N SER A 47 3.50 3.74 7.60
CA SER A 47 4.72 3.38 6.92
C SER A 47 5.18 1.97 7.25
N LYS A 48 4.69 1.40 8.34
CA LYS A 48 5.06 0.05 8.71
C LYS A 48 4.20 -1.00 8.01
N VAL A 49 3.16 -0.61 7.32
CA VAL A 49 2.32 -1.56 6.63
C VAL A 49 3.05 -2.03 5.36
N PRO A 50 3.18 -3.33 5.17
CA PRO A 50 3.86 -3.83 3.98
C PRO A 50 3.15 -3.36 2.73
N GLY A 51 3.87 -2.91 1.75
CA GLY A 51 3.30 -2.44 0.50
C GLY A 51 3.09 -0.94 0.44
N VAL A 52 3.23 -0.25 1.55
CA VAL A 52 3.06 1.20 1.55
C VAL A 52 4.35 1.84 1.07
N SER A 53 4.27 2.67 0.04
CA SER A 53 5.44 3.32 -0.50
C SER A 53 5.51 4.80 -0.14
N LYS A 54 4.39 5.43 0.14
CA LYS A 54 4.41 6.85 0.48
C LYS A 54 3.24 7.20 1.38
N VAL A 55 3.46 8.03 2.36
CA VAL A 55 2.42 8.47 3.26
C VAL A 55 2.53 9.98 3.42
N LYS A 56 1.43 10.69 3.27
CA LYS A 56 1.41 12.10 3.46
C LYS A 56 0.24 12.42 4.39
N VAL A 57 0.50 13.03 5.49
CA VAL A 57 -0.55 13.30 6.47
C VAL A 57 -0.71 14.80 6.65
N SER A 58 -1.92 15.29 6.59
CA SER A 58 -2.22 16.69 6.77
C SER A 58 -3.00 16.88 8.06
N TYR A 59 -2.43 17.58 8.99
CA TYR A 59 -3.09 17.84 10.25
C TYR A 59 -4.28 18.79 10.04
N GLU A 60 -4.09 19.77 9.20
CA GLU A 60 -5.15 20.72 8.95
C GLU A 60 -6.39 20.10 8.34
N LYS A 61 -6.22 19.16 7.46
CA LYS A 61 -7.33 18.51 6.82
C LYS A 61 -7.74 17.24 7.54
N ARG A 62 -6.97 16.83 8.52
CA ARG A 62 -7.19 15.59 9.25
C ARG A 62 -7.29 14.42 8.26
N GLU A 63 -6.36 14.39 7.35
CA GLU A 63 -6.40 13.44 6.27
C GLU A 63 -5.06 12.80 6.05
N ALA A 64 -5.04 11.54 5.67
CA ALA A 64 -3.82 10.84 5.34
C ALA A 64 -3.95 10.33 3.93
N VAL A 65 -2.99 10.66 3.08
CA VAL A 65 -2.97 10.18 1.70
C VAL A 65 -1.86 9.15 1.62
N ILE A 66 -2.19 7.94 1.21
CA ILE A 66 -1.26 6.84 1.19
C ILE A 66 -1.17 6.26 -0.20
N VAL A 67 0.05 6.04 -0.66
CA VAL A 67 0.29 5.33 -1.90
C VAL A 67 0.78 3.95 -1.51
N TYR A 68 0.09 2.92 -1.94
CA TYR A 68 0.41 1.56 -1.54
C TYR A 68 0.22 0.60 -2.70
N ASP A 69 0.79 -0.58 -2.55
CA ASP A 69 0.73 -1.62 -3.55
C ASP A 69 -0.46 -2.50 -3.18
N ASP A 70 -1.49 -2.54 -4.00
CA ASP A 70 -2.69 -3.27 -3.67
C ASP A 70 -2.50 -4.78 -3.71
N ALA A 71 -1.38 -5.26 -4.18
CA ALA A 71 -1.08 -6.68 -4.09
C ALA A 71 -0.55 -7.06 -2.72
N GLN A 72 -0.11 -6.09 -1.93
CA GLN A 72 0.43 -6.37 -0.61
C GLN A 72 -0.39 -5.78 0.52
N ALA A 73 -1.13 -4.75 0.27
CA ALA A 73 -1.90 -4.10 1.33
C ALA A 73 -3.28 -3.74 0.82
N SER A 74 -4.19 -3.53 1.73
CA SER A 74 -5.54 -3.13 1.38
C SER A 74 -5.93 -1.95 2.24
N VAL A 75 -7.02 -1.30 1.90
CA VAL A 75 -7.52 -0.18 2.69
C VAL A 75 -7.81 -0.65 4.11
N ALA A 76 -8.29 -1.88 4.28
CA ALA A 76 -8.56 -2.40 5.61
C ALA A 76 -7.27 -2.48 6.43
N ASP A 77 -6.15 -2.82 5.81
CA ASP A 77 -4.88 -2.90 6.51
C ASP A 77 -4.44 -1.50 6.94
N LEU A 78 -4.67 -0.51 6.09
CA LEU A 78 -4.29 0.85 6.42
C LEU A 78 -5.14 1.40 7.55
N LYS A 79 -6.43 1.12 7.51
CA LYS A 79 -7.32 1.56 8.57
C LYS A 79 -6.96 0.90 9.90
N LYS A 80 -6.62 -0.39 9.86
CA LYS A 80 -6.26 -1.08 11.06
C LYS A 80 -4.97 -0.51 11.65
N ALA A 81 -4.03 -0.13 10.81
CA ALA A 81 -2.78 0.44 11.30
C ALA A 81 -3.03 1.74 12.06
N THR A 82 -3.95 2.58 11.59
CA THR A 82 -4.25 3.81 12.29
C THR A 82 -5.04 3.54 13.56
N GLU A 83 -5.94 2.57 13.52
CA GLU A 83 -6.70 2.23 14.70
C GLU A 83 -5.81 1.68 15.80
N ASP A 84 -4.80 0.92 15.45
CA ASP A 84 -3.90 0.31 16.42
C ASP A 84 -3.13 1.36 17.21
N VAL A 85 -2.95 2.54 16.66
CA VAL A 85 -2.29 3.60 17.40
C VAL A 85 -3.29 4.63 17.95
N GLY A 86 -4.57 4.29 17.93
CA GLY A 86 -5.59 5.13 18.53
C GLY A 86 -6.23 6.16 17.62
N TYR A 87 -6.03 6.07 16.33
CA TYR A 87 -6.58 7.04 15.41
C TYR A 87 -7.43 6.36 14.33
N PRO A 88 -8.68 6.02 14.65
CA PRO A 88 -9.54 5.38 13.67
C PRO A 88 -9.67 6.24 12.43
N ALA A 89 -9.64 5.61 11.29
CA ALA A 89 -9.71 6.32 10.02
C ALA A 89 -10.89 5.84 9.19
N MET A 90 -11.39 6.71 8.34
CA MET A 90 -12.46 6.35 7.44
C MET A 90 -12.02 6.65 6.02
N LEU A 91 -12.45 5.82 5.09
CA LEU A 91 -12.08 6.00 3.70
C LEU A 91 -12.74 7.25 3.18
N LYS A 92 -11.94 8.15 2.63
CA LYS A 92 -12.48 9.35 2.06
C LYS A 92 -12.55 9.23 0.56
N THR A 93 -11.47 8.92 -0.10
CA THR A 93 -11.48 8.71 -1.53
C THR A 93 -10.41 7.71 -1.90
N SER A 94 -10.56 7.09 -3.05
CA SER A 94 -9.59 6.14 -3.51
C SER A 94 -9.39 6.39 -4.99
N LYS A 95 -8.18 6.32 -5.45
CA LYS A 95 -7.90 6.57 -6.83
C LYS A 95 -7.25 5.44 -7.49
#